data_93677fcc65a6cbba08a8bfdb33e69a4e
#
_entry.id   93677fcc65a6cbba08a8bfdb33e69a4e
#
_cell.length_a   1.000
_cell.length_b   1.000
_cell.length_c   1.000
_cell.angle_alpha   90.00
_cell.angle_beta   90.00
_cell.angle_gamma   90.00
#
_symmetry.space_group_name_H-M   'P 1'
#
loop_
_entity.id
_entity.type
_entity.pdbx_description
1 polymer ?
#
loop_
_entity_poly.entity_id
_entity_poly.type
_entity_poly.pdbx_seq_one_letter_code
_entity_poly.pdbx_strand_id
1 'polypeptide(L)'
;SNPGQVNSPSLLVYPDRIEENIEKLISTVRDKSLLRPHVKTYKMPEIVRLLIKHGIRKFKCATIAEAEMTAGCGPDEVLLAYQPVGPNIRRFFELKKVFPGVVVSCLADCEKVVRQLSDYAVTCNDQAEVWIDINVGMNRTGIAAGENAARLFRLVNYLPGLKAAGLHIYDGHLHESDYSLRKMGVEKAWATAEPMINELRSETGNLRIIAGGTPTFPMHAEREGVETSPGTAVLWDYGYSSSYADLHFLHAAVLFTRVISKPGKDLICIDLGTKAVASEMPHPRIKIIGLSDYEFVSHNEEHLVIRTAMADSIEQGDELYCIPFHICPTVDR
;
A
#
# COMPACT_ATOMS: atom_id res chain seq x y z
N SER A 1 -16.98 5.44 -22.18
CA SER A 1 -17.57 4.08 -22.10
C SER A 1 -19.09 4.21 -22.00
N ASN A 2 -19.83 3.31 -22.62
CA ASN A 2 -21.30 3.25 -22.47
C ASN A 2 -21.59 2.45 -21.18
N PRO A 3 -22.08 3.07 -20.10
CA PRO A 3 -22.35 2.38 -18.84
C PRO A 3 -23.32 1.20 -18.98
N GLY A 4 -24.26 1.29 -19.94
CA GLY A 4 -25.22 0.21 -20.22
C GLY A 4 -24.60 -1.12 -20.66
N GLN A 5 -23.30 -1.11 -21.05
CA GLN A 5 -22.55 -2.31 -21.45
C GLN A 5 -21.60 -2.82 -20.35
N VAL A 6 -21.50 -2.12 -19.23
CA VAL A 6 -20.66 -2.52 -18.11
C VAL A 6 -21.49 -3.39 -17.14
N ASN A 7 -20.98 -4.57 -16.83
CA ASN A 7 -21.59 -5.42 -15.81
C ASN A 7 -21.44 -4.80 -14.42
N SER A 8 -22.44 -5.00 -13.56
CA SER A 8 -22.37 -4.63 -12.15
C SER A 8 -22.45 -5.89 -11.27
N PRO A 9 -21.83 -5.89 -10.08
CA PRO A 9 -20.95 -4.86 -9.59
C PRO A 9 -19.60 -4.87 -10.30
N SER A 10 -18.95 -3.70 -10.46
CA SER A 10 -17.62 -3.58 -11.05
C SER A 10 -16.81 -2.45 -10.40
N LEU A 11 -15.49 -2.58 -10.38
CA LEU A 11 -14.59 -1.51 -10.00
C LEU A 11 -14.14 -0.76 -11.26
N LEU A 12 -14.57 0.48 -11.41
CA LEU A 12 -14.17 1.37 -12.49
C LEU A 12 -12.90 2.10 -12.09
N VAL A 13 -11.87 2.06 -12.93
CA VAL A 13 -10.59 2.74 -12.72
C VAL A 13 -10.45 3.86 -13.73
N TYR A 14 -10.06 5.05 -13.28
CA TYR A 14 -9.94 6.28 -14.07
C TYR A 14 -8.47 6.66 -14.26
N PRO A 15 -7.84 6.32 -15.40
CA PRO A 15 -6.42 6.57 -15.65
C PRO A 15 -6.03 8.04 -15.50
N ASP A 16 -6.83 8.98 -16.00
CA ASP A 16 -6.53 10.41 -15.91
C ASP A 16 -6.42 10.89 -14.45
N ARG A 17 -7.29 10.37 -13.57
CA ARG A 17 -7.23 10.68 -12.13
C ARG A 17 -6.02 10.03 -11.46
N ILE A 18 -5.61 8.86 -11.91
CA ILE A 18 -4.38 8.21 -11.45
C ILE A 18 -3.17 9.05 -11.85
N GLU A 19 -3.09 9.54 -13.09
CA GLU A 19 -1.99 10.41 -13.54
C GLU A 19 -1.92 11.69 -12.68
N GLU A 20 -3.05 12.34 -12.40
CA GLU A 20 -3.09 13.50 -11.51
C GLU A 20 -2.62 13.16 -10.08
N ASN A 21 -3.01 12.01 -9.54
CA ASN A 21 -2.54 11.55 -8.24
C ASN A 21 -1.02 11.25 -8.24
N ILE A 22 -0.49 10.71 -9.33
CA ILE A 22 0.95 10.48 -9.50
C ILE A 22 1.71 11.82 -9.52
N GLU A 23 1.21 12.82 -10.23
CA GLU A 23 1.81 14.17 -10.26
C GLU A 23 1.82 14.80 -8.86
N LYS A 24 0.73 14.66 -8.10
CA LYS A 24 0.65 15.11 -6.70
C LYS A 24 1.66 14.38 -5.81
N LEU A 25 1.83 13.05 -5.97
CA LEU A 25 2.87 12.30 -5.26
C LEU A 25 4.26 12.84 -5.57
N ILE A 26 4.56 13.06 -6.84
CA ILE A 26 5.86 13.59 -7.29
C ILE A 26 6.11 14.99 -6.72
N SER A 27 5.09 15.85 -6.72
CA SER A 27 5.22 17.22 -6.20
C SER A 27 5.42 17.29 -4.68
N THR A 28 5.08 16.23 -3.95
CA THR A 28 5.24 16.17 -2.49
C THR A 28 6.68 15.83 -2.07
N VAL A 29 7.44 15.15 -2.93
CA VAL A 29 8.82 14.75 -2.64
C VAL A 29 9.82 15.67 -3.33
N ARG A 30 11.04 15.77 -2.76
CA ARG A 30 12.12 16.59 -3.36
C ARG A 30 12.65 15.97 -4.66
N ASP A 31 12.66 14.66 -4.72
CA ASP A 31 13.11 13.87 -5.87
C ASP A 31 12.20 12.65 -6.01
N LYS A 32 11.64 12.44 -7.20
CA LYS A 32 10.79 11.29 -7.51
C LYS A 32 11.49 9.93 -7.33
N SER A 33 12.82 9.90 -7.37
CA SER A 33 13.61 8.70 -7.07
C SER A 33 13.50 8.25 -5.61
N LEU A 34 12.97 9.11 -4.72
CA LEU A 34 12.65 8.80 -3.33
C LEU A 34 11.23 8.24 -3.14
N LEU A 35 10.46 8.10 -4.22
CA LEU A 35 9.16 7.41 -4.17
C LEU A 35 9.33 5.91 -4.42
N ARG A 36 8.75 5.12 -3.51
CA ARG A 36 8.64 3.65 -3.59
C ARG A 36 7.18 3.24 -3.29
N PRO A 37 6.23 3.53 -4.18
CA PRO A 37 4.80 3.28 -3.94
C PRO A 37 4.52 1.81 -3.64
N HIS A 38 3.53 1.57 -2.75
CA HIS A 38 3.14 0.22 -2.38
C HIS A 38 2.05 -0.33 -3.30
N VAL A 39 2.40 -1.36 -4.07
CA VAL A 39 1.56 -1.99 -5.11
C VAL A 39 0.31 -2.68 -4.54
N LYS A 40 0.32 -3.10 -3.27
CA LYS A 40 -0.79 -3.84 -2.63
C LYS A 40 -2.15 -3.14 -2.75
N THR A 41 -2.17 -1.82 -2.96
CA THR A 41 -3.42 -1.06 -3.06
C THR A 41 -4.11 -1.28 -4.40
N TYR A 42 -3.36 -1.39 -5.48
CA TYR A 42 -3.92 -1.43 -6.84
C TYR A 42 -3.70 -2.75 -7.57
N LYS A 43 -2.63 -3.50 -7.28
CA LYS A 43 -2.33 -4.85 -7.84
C LYS A 43 -2.53 -4.97 -9.36
N MET A 44 -2.29 -3.88 -10.11
CA MET A 44 -2.51 -3.78 -11.56
C MET A 44 -1.21 -3.41 -12.27
N PRO A 45 -0.75 -4.23 -13.26
CA PRO A 45 0.46 -3.93 -14.01
C PRO A 45 0.33 -2.64 -14.85
N GLU A 46 -0.88 -2.26 -15.27
CA GLU A 46 -1.16 -1.02 -15.98
C GLU A 46 -0.79 0.20 -15.14
N ILE A 47 -1.15 0.20 -13.86
CA ILE A 47 -0.82 1.30 -12.92
C ILE A 47 0.69 1.32 -12.63
N VAL A 48 1.33 0.16 -12.50
CA VAL A 48 2.80 0.08 -12.36
C VAL A 48 3.49 0.70 -13.58
N ARG A 49 3.07 0.34 -14.81
CA ARG A 49 3.62 0.93 -16.04
C ARG A 49 3.38 2.43 -16.13
N LEU A 50 2.22 2.90 -15.66
CA LEU A 50 1.92 4.33 -15.62
C LEU A 50 2.86 5.08 -14.66
N LEU A 51 3.09 4.55 -13.45
CA LEU A 51 4.07 5.08 -12.50
C LEU A 51 5.50 5.10 -13.09
N ILE A 52 5.90 4.03 -13.80
CA ILE A 52 7.19 3.96 -14.49
C ILE A 52 7.27 5.04 -15.59
N LYS A 53 6.23 5.25 -16.38
CA LYS A 53 6.14 6.32 -17.39
C LYS A 53 6.42 7.71 -16.80
N HIS A 54 5.95 7.96 -15.57
CA HIS A 54 6.22 9.20 -14.82
C HIS A 54 7.60 9.22 -14.14
N GLY A 55 8.40 8.17 -14.30
CA GLY A 55 9.78 8.06 -13.81
C GLY A 55 9.93 7.53 -12.38
N ILE A 56 8.86 6.96 -11.80
CA ILE A 56 8.92 6.22 -10.53
C ILE A 56 9.35 4.79 -10.85
N ARG A 57 10.52 4.39 -10.37
CA ARG A 57 11.14 3.14 -10.79
C ARG A 57 11.40 2.15 -9.66
N LYS A 58 11.01 2.50 -8.43
CA LYS A 58 11.13 1.68 -7.23
C LYS A 58 9.74 1.37 -6.69
N PHE A 59 9.49 0.12 -6.28
CA PHE A 59 8.19 -0.32 -5.79
C PHE A 59 8.31 -1.17 -4.53
N LYS A 60 7.22 -1.21 -3.77
CA LYS A 60 7.05 -2.03 -2.58
C LYS A 60 5.85 -2.96 -2.77
N CYS A 61 6.02 -4.25 -2.46
CA CYS A 61 5.04 -5.30 -2.68
C CYS A 61 4.74 -6.05 -1.38
N ALA A 62 3.51 -6.51 -1.17
CA ALA A 62 3.12 -7.26 0.01
C ALA A 62 3.25 -8.77 -0.18
N THR A 63 3.25 -9.27 -1.42
CA THR A 63 3.32 -10.70 -1.74
C THR A 63 4.34 -10.97 -2.84
N ILE A 64 4.79 -12.23 -2.94
CA ILE A 64 5.68 -12.63 -4.05
C ILE A 64 4.95 -12.49 -5.39
N ALA A 65 3.65 -12.77 -5.46
CA ALA A 65 2.86 -12.59 -6.68
C ALA A 65 2.79 -11.12 -7.12
N GLU A 66 2.60 -10.19 -6.18
CA GLU A 66 2.71 -8.74 -6.47
C GLU A 66 4.11 -8.36 -6.96
N ALA A 67 5.16 -8.94 -6.34
CA ALA A 67 6.54 -8.67 -6.73
C ALA A 67 6.86 -9.21 -8.13
N GLU A 68 6.34 -10.38 -8.48
CA GLU A 68 6.45 -10.98 -9.81
C GLU A 68 5.76 -10.13 -10.88
N MET A 69 4.50 -9.75 -10.65
CA MET A 69 3.74 -8.86 -11.53
C MET A 69 4.46 -7.53 -11.72
N THR A 70 4.98 -6.95 -10.63
CA THR A 70 5.68 -5.66 -10.66
C THR A 70 7.01 -5.77 -11.40
N ALA A 71 7.81 -6.81 -11.13
CA ALA A 71 9.09 -7.04 -11.81
C ALA A 71 8.89 -7.23 -13.31
N GLY A 72 7.81 -7.90 -13.75
CA GLY A 72 7.42 -8.04 -15.15
C GLY A 72 7.09 -6.71 -15.86
N CYS A 73 6.90 -5.62 -15.11
CA CYS A 73 6.74 -4.28 -15.71
C CYS A 73 8.07 -3.54 -15.95
N GLY A 74 9.21 -4.08 -15.51
CA GLY A 74 10.55 -3.53 -15.74
C GLY A 74 10.94 -2.32 -14.89
N PRO A 75 10.66 -2.30 -13.56
CA PRO A 75 11.20 -1.29 -12.64
C PRO A 75 12.69 -1.52 -12.39
N ASP A 76 13.34 -0.59 -11.67
CA ASP A 76 14.72 -0.79 -11.23
C ASP A 76 14.79 -1.64 -9.94
N GLU A 77 13.87 -1.39 -9.00
CA GLU A 77 13.87 -2.04 -7.70
C GLU A 77 12.45 -2.49 -7.27
N VAL A 78 12.37 -3.69 -6.71
CA VAL A 78 11.17 -4.24 -6.06
C VAL A 78 11.53 -4.70 -4.64
N LEU A 79 10.86 -4.15 -3.64
CA LEU A 79 10.96 -4.57 -2.26
C LEU A 79 9.78 -5.47 -1.88
N LEU A 80 10.05 -6.74 -1.56
CA LEU A 80 9.11 -7.61 -0.86
C LEU A 80 9.02 -7.18 0.61
N ALA A 81 7.91 -6.54 0.98
CA ALA A 81 7.73 -5.85 2.26
C ALA A 81 7.35 -6.80 3.40
N TYR A 82 7.91 -7.99 3.42
CA TYR A 82 7.94 -8.89 4.56
C TYR A 82 9.16 -9.81 4.50
N GLN A 83 9.45 -10.45 5.60
CA GLN A 83 10.53 -11.40 5.73
C GLN A 83 10.09 -12.76 5.13
N PRO A 84 10.76 -13.27 4.09
CA PRO A 84 10.42 -14.58 3.55
C PRO A 84 10.84 -15.68 4.53
N VAL A 85 9.93 -16.62 4.79
CA VAL A 85 10.15 -17.76 5.68
C VAL A 85 9.71 -19.06 5.01
N GLY A 86 10.32 -20.19 5.41
CA GLY A 86 9.99 -21.49 4.86
C GLY A 86 10.12 -21.54 3.33
N PRO A 87 9.11 -22.07 2.61
CA PRO A 87 9.16 -22.18 1.14
C PRO A 87 9.32 -20.83 0.41
N ASN A 88 8.95 -19.72 1.05
CA ASN A 88 9.05 -18.40 0.43
C ASN A 88 10.49 -17.91 0.26
N ILE A 89 11.46 -18.46 1.01
CA ILE A 89 12.89 -18.19 0.76
C ILE A 89 13.25 -18.65 -0.65
N ARG A 90 12.94 -19.91 -1.00
CA ARG A 90 13.18 -20.43 -2.35
C ARG A 90 12.47 -19.60 -3.42
N ARG A 91 11.19 -19.31 -3.22
CA ARG A 91 10.40 -18.53 -4.19
C ARG A 91 10.96 -17.12 -4.39
N PHE A 92 11.49 -16.50 -3.35
CA PHE A 92 12.14 -15.19 -3.44
C PHE A 92 13.38 -15.23 -4.35
N PHE A 93 14.23 -16.23 -4.23
CA PHE A 93 15.39 -16.38 -5.11
C PHE A 93 15.01 -16.81 -6.54
N GLU A 94 13.98 -17.65 -6.69
CA GLU A 94 13.43 -18.01 -8.01
C GLU A 94 12.93 -16.74 -8.74
N LEU A 95 12.23 -15.86 -8.05
CA LEU A 95 11.77 -14.56 -8.60
C LEU A 95 12.95 -13.73 -9.12
N LYS A 96 14.00 -13.58 -8.32
CA LYS A 96 15.23 -12.88 -8.72
C LYS A 96 15.86 -13.46 -9.98
N LYS A 97 15.89 -14.78 -10.10
CA LYS A 97 16.44 -15.49 -11.25
C LYS A 97 15.61 -15.26 -12.53
N VAL A 98 14.29 -15.12 -12.40
CA VAL A 98 13.39 -14.85 -13.53
C VAL A 98 13.55 -13.41 -14.04
N PHE A 99 13.85 -12.45 -13.16
CA PHE A 99 13.96 -11.03 -13.49
C PHE A 99 15.36 -10.47 -13.13
N PRO A 100 16.43 -10.93 -13.82
CA PRO A 100 17.82 -10.56 -13.48
C PRO A 100 18.14 -9.07 -13.68
N GLY A 101 17.31 -8.34 -14.46
CA GLY A 101 17.42 -6.90 -14.66
C GLY A 101 16.76 -6.04 -13.60
N VAL A 102 16.10 -6.66 -12.60
CA VAL A 102 15.40 -5.96 -11.50
C VAL A 102 16.05 -6.31 -10.18
N VAL A 103 16.41 -5.31 -9.38
CA VAL A 103 16.90 -5.54 -8.03
C VAL A 103 15.71 -5.91 -7.13
N VAL A 104 15.59 -7.21 -6.81
CA VAL A 104 14.56 -7.69 -5.88
C VAL A 104 15.18 -7.88 -4.51
N SER A 105 14.62 -7.21 -3.51
CA SER A 105 15.04 -7.23 -2.11
C SER A 105 13.89 -7.66 -1.18
N CYS A 106 14.22 -8.03 0.06
CA CYS A 106 13.22 -8.38 1.07
C CYS A 106 13.50 -7.73 2.42
N LEU A 107 12.56 -7.84 3.35
CA LEU A 107 12.75 -7.44 4.74
C LEU A 107 13.31 -8.60 5.56
N ALA A 108 13.99 -8.29 6.67
CA ALA A 108 14.28 -9.22 7.75
C ALA A 108 14.29 -8.48 9.10
N ASP A 109 13.90 -9.19 10.17
CA ASP A 109 13.85 -8.69 11.54
C ASP A 109 14.46 -9.63 12.57
N CYS A 110 14.98 -10.79 12.14
CA CYS A 110 15.61 -11.72 13.05
C CYS A 110 16.78 -12.51 12.43
N GLU A 111 17.75 -12.82 13.27
CA GLU A 111 18.99 -13.54 12.90
C GLU A 111 18.73 -14.89 12.25
N LYS A 112 17.74 -15.65 12.76
CA LYS A 112 17.42 -16.98 12.23
C LYS A 112 17.09 -16.93 10.73
N VAL A 113 16.25 -15.99 10.32
CA VAL A 113 15.84 -15.86 8.91
C VAL A 113 16.97 -15.30 8.06
N VAL A 114 17.73 -14.35 8.58
CA VAL A 114 18.92 -13.82 7.90
C VAL A 114 19.90 -14.95 7.58
N ARG A 115 20.18 -15.87 8.52
CA ARG A 115 21.04 -17.04 8.28
C ARG A 115 20.44 -17.99 7.23
N GLN A 116 19.14 -18.27 7.29
CA GLN A 116 18.46 -19.09 6.28
C GLN A 116 18.52 -18.49 4.87
N LEU A 117 18.40 -17.16 4.76
CA LEU A 117 18.56 -16.42 3.48
C LEU A 117 20.00 -16.58 2.96
N SER A 118 21.01 -16.44 3.85
CA SER A 118 22.42 -16.61 3.50
C SER A 118 22.72 -18.04 3.03
N ASP A 119 22.28 -19.03 3.78
CA ASP A 119 22.48 -20.45 3.43
C ASP A 119 21.88 -20.77 2.05
N TYR A 120 20.69 -20.25 1.77
CA TYR A 120 20.05 -20.46 0.48
C TYR A 120 20.75 -19.68 -0.65
N ALA A 121 21.16 -18.43 -0.40
CA ALA A 121 21.93 -17.62 -1.35
C ALA A 121 23.22 -18.33 -1.79
N VAL A 122 23.96 -18.88 -0.83
CA VAL A 122 25.17 -19.68 -1.11
C VAL A 122 24.83 -20.92 -1.94
N THR A 123 23.76 -21.65 -1.58
CA THR A 123 23.34 -22.86 -2.28
C THR A 123 23.01 -22.60 -3.76
N CYS A 124 22.37 -21.45 -4.09
CA CYS A 124 22.01 -21.10 -5.45
C CYS A 124 23.03 -20.18 -6.15
N ASN A 125 24.15 -19.88 -5.49
CA ASN A 125 25.20 -18.96 -5.97
C ASN A 125 24.64 -17.59 -6.39
N ASP A 126 23.81 -17.01 -5.53
CA ASP A 126 23.17 -15.70 -5.73
C ASP A 126 23.43 -14.79 -4.53
N GLN A 127 23.09 -13.51 -4.64
CA GLN A 127 23.18 -12.52 -3.57
C GLN A 127 21.83 -11.84 -3.36
N ALA A 128 21.37 -11.70 -2.11
CA ALA A 128 20.14 -11.00 -1.75
C ALA A 128 20.43 -9.68 -1.04
N GLU A 129 19.74 -8.61 -1.46
CA GLU A 129 19.64 -7.36 -0.72
C GLU A 129 18.55 -7.48 0.35
N VAL A 130 18.89 -7.14 1.60
CA VAL A 130 18.02 -7.28 2.77
C VAL A 130 17.91 -5.94 3.49
N TRP A 131 16.69 -5.50 3.71
CA TRP A 131 16.35 -4.34 4.52
C TRP A 131 16.01 -4.79 5.94
N ILE A 132 16.56 -4.14 6.95
CA ILE A 132 16.17 -4.42 8.33
C ILE A 132 14.85 -3.71 8.64
N ASP A 133 13.83 -4.50 8.99
CA ASP A 133 12.53 -3.99 9.39
C ASP A 133 12.57 -3.51 10.85
N ILE A 134 12.30 -2.23 11.07
CA ILE A 134 12.40 -1.58 12.38
C ILE A 134 11.01 -1.32 12.94
N ASN A 135 10.74 -1.86 14.12
CA ASN A 135 9.52 -1.56 14.86
C ASN A 135 9.67 -0.25 15.65
N VAL A 136 8.89 0.74 15.24
CA VAL A 136 8.84 2.08 15.88
C VAL A 136 7.52 2.31 16.62
N GLY A 137 6.82 1.23 17.01
CA GLY A 137 5.59 1.31 17.81
C GLY A 137 4.37 0.62 17.21
N MET A 138 4.42 0.17 15.95
CA MET A 138 3.31 -0.55 15.33
C MET A 138 3.09 -1.96 15.92
N ASN A 139 4.15 -2.59 16.44
CA ASN A 139 4.11 -3.91 17.09
C ASN A 139 3.46 -5.01 16.23
N ARG A 140 3.69 -4.97 14.92
CA ARG A 140 3.23 -5.97 13.95
C ARG A 140 4.36 -6.86 13.46
N THR A 141 5.42 -6.24 12.95
CA THR A 141 6.67 -6.85 12.48
C THR A 141 7.82 -5.92 12.85
N GLY A 142 9.04 -6.37 12.63
CA GLY A 142 10.23 -5.57 12.85
C GLY A 142 10.89 -5.81 14.21
N ILE A 143 12.19 -5.61 14.22
CA ILE A 143 13.00 -5.61 15.45
C ILE A 143 12.96 -4.21 16.09
N ALA A 144 12.92 -4.14 17.41
CA ALA A 144 12.99 -2.86 18.12
C ALA A 144 14.28 -2.09 17.74
N ALA A 145 14.13 -0.79 17.52
CA ALA A 145 15.27 0.07 17.23
C ALA A 145 16.32 0.02 18.37
N GLY A 146 17.60 0.02 18.02
CA GLY A 146 18.71 0.00 18.98
C GLY A 146 19.77 -1.03 18.63
N GLU A 147 20.62 -1.38 19.62
CA GLU A 147 21.81 -2.23 19.46
C GLU A 147 21.56 -3.56 18.75
N ASN A 148 20.44 -4.25 19.07
CA ASN A 148 20.13 -5.53 18.44
C ASN A 148 19.82 -5.38 16.94
N ALA A 149 19.15 -4.30 16.55
CA ALA A 149 18.87 -4.01 15.15
C ALA A 149 20.16 -3.61 14.39
N ALA A 150 21.03 -2.81 15.02
CA ALA A 150 22.33 -2.48 14.45
C ALA A 150 23.21 -3.73 14.29
N ARG A 151 23.23 -4.64 15.25
CA ARG A 151 23.92 -5.93 15.13
C ARG A 151 23.34 -6.77 13.99
N LEU A 152 22.03 -6.80 13.84
CA LEU A 152 21.40 -7.55 12.75
C LEU A 152 21.79 -6.97 11.38
N PHE A 153 21.83 -5.64 11.23
CA PHE A 153 22.31 -4.98 10.03
C PHE A 153 23.77 -5.38 9.70
N ARG A 154 24.67 -5.33 10.68
CA ARG A 154 26.09 -5.76 10.53
C ARG A 154 26.18 -7.25 10.19
N LEU A 155 25.35 -8.10 10.80
CA LEU A 155 25.30 -9.53 10.51
C LEU A 155 24.92 -9.82 9.06
N VAL A 156 23.95 -9.08 8.49
CA VAL A 156 23.60 -9.22 7.06
C VAL A 156 24.83 -8.95 6.18
N ASN A 157 25.60 -7.91 6.46
CA ASN A 157 26.81 -7.60 5.68
C ASN A 157 27.97 -8.59 5.92
N TYR A 158 27.98 -9.28 7.05
CA TYR A 158 29.01 -10.29 7.37
C TYR A 158 28.75 -11.65 6.71
N LEU A 159 27.49 -12.01 6.54
CA LEU A 159 27.09 -13.31 6.00
C LEU A 159 27.26 -13.39 4.48
N PRO A 160 27.78 -14.53 3.95
CA PRO A 160 27.94 -14.71 2.52
C PRO A 160 26.59 -14.69 1.78
N GLY A 161 26.58 -14.17 0.56
CA GLY A 161 25.40 -14.11 -0.28
C GLY A 161 24.34 -13.09 0.17
N LEU A 162 24.66 -12.23 1.16
CA LEU A 162 23.77 -11.13 1.58
C LEU A 162 24.45 -9.77 1.49
N LYS A 163 23.62 -8.75 1.38
CA LYS A 163 24.01 -7.32 1.45
C LYS A 163 22.92 -6.55 2.17
N ALA A 164 23.25 -5.79 3.20
CA ALA A 164 22.31 -4.89 3.83
C ALA A 164 21.98 -3.72 2.88
N ALA A 165 20.72 -3.61 2.50
CA ALA A 165 20.24 -2.56 1.60
C ALA A 165 19.91 -1.26 2.34
N GLY A 166 19.53 -1.36 3.62
CA GLY A 166 19.17 -0.21 4.45
C GLY A 166 18.17 -0.59 5.55
N LEU A 167 17.44 0.41 6.04
CA LEU A 167 16.41 0.27 7.07
C LEU A 167 15.02 0.50 6.48
N HIS A 168 14.05 -0.28 6.93
CA HIS A 168 12.63 -0.07 6.64
C HIS A 168 11.91 0.30 7.93
N ILE A 169 11.24 1.46 7.95
CA ILE A 169 10.60 2.04 9.13
C ILE A 169 9.14 2.32 8.78
N TYR A 170 8.22 1.42 9.18
CA TYR A 170 6.81 1.57 8.89
C TYR A 170 6.01 1.96 10.13
N ASP A 171 5.40 3.12 10.08
CA ASP A 171 4.66 3.78 11.16
C ASP A 171 3.14 3.75 10.98
N GLY A 172 2.61 2.67 10.41
CA GLY A 172 1.20 2.51 10.05
C GLY A 172 0.18 2.55 11.19
N HIS A 173 0.64 2.66 12.44
CA HIS A 173 -0.19 2.90 13.62
C HIS A 173 -0.49 4.40 13.82
N LEU A 174 0.18 5.28 13.10
CA LEU A 174 -0.03 6.73 13.16
C LEU A 174 -1.10 7.14 12.14
N HIS A 175 -2.31 7.33 12.63
CA HIS A 175 -3.49 7.59 11.80
C HIS A 175 -4.39 8.69 12.37
N GLU A 176 -3.84 9.58 13.20
CA GLU A 176 -4.53 10.77 13.69
C GLU A 176 -4.96 11.65 12.52
N SER A 177 -6.23 12.06 12.53
CA SER A 177 -6.80 12.93 11.48
C SER A 177 -6.20 14.33 11.51
N ASP A 178 -5.90 14.84 12.71
CA ASP A 178 -5.19 16.11 12.87
C ASP A 178 -3.75 15.99 12.41
N TYR A 179 -3.36 16.85 11.46
CA TYR A 179 -2.01 16.88 10.89
C TYR A 179 -0.91 17.07 11.94
N SER A 180 -1.12 18.00 12.90
CA SER A 180 -0.11 18.35 13.91
C SER A 180 0.12 17.20 14.88
N LEU A 181 -0.96 16.53 15.32
CA LEU A 181 -0.87 15.36 16.18
C LEU A 181 -0.20 14.19 15.45
N ARG A 182 -0.56 13.96 14.18
CA ARG A 182 0.07 12.93 13.35
C ARG A 182 1.55 13.21 13.13
N LYS A 183 1.94 14.47 12.85
CA LYS A 183 3.35 14.89 12.72
C LYS A 183 4.11 14.67 14.02
N MET A 184 3.55 15.04 15.16
CA MET A 184 4.16 14.77 16.48
C MET A 184 4.38 13.26 16.70
N GLY A 185 3.42 12.43 16.32
CA GLY A 185 3.55 10.96 16.37
C GLY A 185 4.72 10.47 15.51
N VAL A 186 4.83 10.96 14.27
CA VAL A 186 5.93 10.63 13.34
C VAL A 186 7.29 11.02 13.92
N GLU A 187 7.42 12.24 14.46
CA GLU A 187 8.68 12.69 15.08
C GLU A 187 9.05 11.83 16.29
N LYS A 188 8.07 11.48 17.14
CA LYS A 188 8.29 10.60 18.28
C LYS A 188 8.73 9.20 17.86
N ALA A 189 8.06 8.62 16.86
CA ALA A 189 8.42 7.30 16.32
C ALA A 189 9.82 7.31 15.71
N TRP A 190 10.16 8.33 14.92
CA TRP A 190 11.48 8.51 14.34
C TRP A 190 12.58 8.66 15.39
N ALA A 191 12.37 9.46 16.42
CA ALA A 191 13.33 9.69 17.51
C ALA A 191 13.73 8.38 18.21
N THR A 192 12.88 7.34 18.21
CA THR A 192 13.27 6.03 18.79
C THR A 192 14.33 5.32 17.98
N ALA A 193 14.39 5.55 16.66
CA ALA A 193 15.34 4.91 15.76
C ALA A 193 16.57 5.80 15.46
N GLU A 194 16.49 7.09 15.70
CA GLU A 194 17.48 8.09 15.30
C GLU A 194 18.91 7.82 15.84
N PRO A 195 19.11 7.42 17.12
CA PRO A 195 20.45 7.11 17.62
C PRO A 195 21.11 5.97 16.81
N MET A 196 20.38 4.90 16.53
CA MET A 196 20.85 3.77 15.72
C MET A 196 21.07 4.19 14.26
N ILE A 197 20.20 5.01 13.70
CA ILE A 197 20.37 5.55 12.33
C ILE A 197 21.67 6.31 12.22
N ASN A 198 21.98 7.19 13.19
CA ASN A 198 23.19 8.01 13.21
C ASN A 198 24.45 7.15 13.37
N GLU A 199 24.40 6.13 14.24
CA GLU A 199 25.45 5.13 14.39
C GLU A 199 25.76 4.43 13.06
N LEU A 200 24.75 3.84 12.42
CA LEU A 200 24.90 3.11 11.16
C LEU A 200 25.34 4.02 10.00
N ARG A 201 24.86 5.27 9.97
CA ARG A 201 25.32 6.26 8.99
C ARG A 201 26.80 6.59 9.13
N SER A 202 27.29 6.71 10.38
CA SER A 202 28.71 6.96 10.62
C SER A 202 29.61 5.79 10.17
N GLU A 203 29.10 4.56 10.21
CA GLU A 203 29.82 3.37 9.77
C GLU A 203 29.80 3.17 8.27
N THR A 204 28.64 3.42 7.63
CA THR A 204 28.41 3.07 6.21
C THR A 204 28.62 4.22 5.25
N GLY A 205 28.65 5.47 5.73
CA GLY A 205 28.70 6.68 4.93
C GLY A 205 27.37 6.99 4.18
N ASN A 206 26.65 5.98 3.76
CA ASN A 206 25.37 6.13 3.05
C ASN A 206 24.39 5.04 3.49
N LEU A 207 23.51 5.36 4.42
CA LEU A 207 22.46 4.47 4.91
C LEU A 207 21.14 4.82 4.22
N ARG A 208 20.64 3.93 3.37
CA ARG A 208 19.31 4.07 2.76
C ARG A 208 18.21 3.80 3.81
N ILE A 209 17.12 4.57 3.75
CA ILE A 209 15.97 4.40 4.64
C ILE A 209 14.69 4.50 3.83
N ILE A 210 13.78 3.56 4.07
CA ILE A 210 12.41 3.59 3.54
C ILE A 210 11.48 3.81 4.72
N ALA A 211 10.64 4.86 4.68
CA ALA A 211 9.75 5.18 5.79
C ALA A 211 8.33 5.55 5.35
N GLY A 212 7.39 5.35 6.26
CA GLY A 212 6.01 5.81 6.14
C GLY A 212 5.12 5.03 5.17
N GLY A 213 3.86 5.40 5.22
CA GLY A 213 2.78 5.02 4.31
C GLY A 213 2.01 6.24 3.88
N THR A 214 0.85 6.09 3.24
CA THR A 214 0.09 7.24 2.70
C THR A 214 -0.20 8.34 3.74
N PRO A 215 -0.57 8.07 5.00
CA PRO A 215 -0.84 9.14 5.97
C PRO A 215 0.39 9.93 6.41
N THR A 216 1.57 9.30 6.40
CA THR A 216 2.79 9.85 7.01
C THR A 216 3.89 10.19 5.99
N PHE A 217 3.72 9.79 4.71
CA PHE A 217 4.76 10.01 3.70
C PHE A 217 5.15 11.48 3.50
N PRO A 218 4.25 12.49 3.62
CA PRO A 218 4.68 13.89 3.45
C PRO A 218 5.68 14.33 4.51
N MET A 219 5.51 13.87 5.77
CA MET A 219 6.44 14.19 6.86
C MET A 219 7.80 13.52 6.65
N HIS A 220 7.81 12.28 6.16
CA HIS A 220 9.08 11.60 5.84
C HIS A 220 9.74 12.14 4.58
N ALA A 221 8.99 12.70 3.63
CA ALA A 221 9.52 13.36 2.44
C ALA A 221 10.30 14.66 2.77
N GLU A 222 10.07 15.26 3.95
CA GLU A 222 10.87 16.39 4.45
C GLU A 222 12.30 15.97 4.85
N ARG A 223 12.54 14.66 5.11
CA ARG A 223 13.84 14.11 5.55
C ARG A 223 14.74 13.84 4.36
N GLU A 224 15.98 14.26 4.47
CA GLU A 224 16.96 14.07 3.39
C GLU A 224 17.26 12.58 3.16
N GLY A 225 17.19 12.15 1.90
CA GLY A 225 17.52 10.79 1.46
C GLY A 225 16.58 9.69 1.93
N VAL A 226 15.42 10.03 2.52
CA VAL A 226 14.44 9.03 2.94
C VAL A 226 13.47 8.71 1.79
N GLU A 227 13.41 7.44 1.43
CA GLU A 227 12.42 6.93 0.46
C GLU A 227 11.06 6.76 1.16
N THR A 228 9.96 7.10 0.47
CA THR A 228 8.61 7.02 1.03
C THR A 228 7.74 6.03 0.27
N SER A 229 6.78 5.38 0.98
CA SER A 229 5.99 4.27 0.44
C SER A 229 4.47 4.53 0.47
N PRO A 230 3.96 5.61 -0.15
CA PRO A 230 2.52 5.80 -0.28
C PRO A 230 1.93 4.71 -1.19
N GLY A 231 0.75 4.20 -0.86
CA GLY A 231 0.03 3.21 -1.69
C GLY A 231 -1.35 3.70 -2.07
N THR A 232 -2.19 3.97 -1.07
CA THR A 232 -3.60 4.37 -1.24
C THR A 232 -3.75 5.70 -1.99
N ALA A 233 -2.76 6.58 -1.92
CA ALA A 233 -2.75 7.86 -2.63
C ALA A 233 -2.94 7.72 -4.16
N VAL A 234 -2.57 6.59 -4.75
CA VAL A 234 -2.71 6.34 -6.20
C VAL A 234 -4.17 6.21 -6.62
N LEU A 235 -4.99 5.52 -5.83
CA LEU A 235 -6.42 5.29 -6.11
C LEU A 235 -7.33 6.17 -5.26
N TRP A 236 -6.91 6.48 -4.04
CA TRP A 236 -7.63 7.22 -3.00
C TRP A 236 -8.99 6.63 -2.66
N ASP A 237 -9.39 6.71 -1.39
CA ASP A 237 -10.66 6.16 -0.92
C ASP A 237 -11.42 7.12 0.01
N TYR A 238 -12.66 6.74 0.37
CA TYR A 238 -13.50 7.56 1.22
C TYR A 238 -12.98 7.61 2.66
N GLY A 239 -12.42 6.52 3.17
CA GLY A 239 -11.86 6.48 4.52
C GLY A 239 -10.74 7.51 4.70
N TYR A 240 -9.80 7.56 3.75
CA TYR A 240 -8.71 8.53 3.80
C TYR A 240 -9.16 9.96 3.48
N SER A 241 -10.07 10.14 2.50
CA SER A 241 -10.56 11.48 2.17
C SER A 241 -11.40 12.12 3.28
N SER A 242 -12.06 11.30 4.12
CA SER A 242 -12.80 11.79 5.27
C SER A 242 -11.92 12.03 6.50
N SER A 243 -10.76 11.36 6.59
CA SER A 243 -9.87 11.44 7.74
C SER A 243 -8.74 12.44 7.58
N TYR A 244 -8.23 12.66 6.37
CA TYR A 244 -7.02 13.46 6.12
C TYR A 244 -7.31 14.67 5.26
N ALA A 245 -7.75 15.76 5.90
CA ALA A 245 -8.05 17.02 5.21
C ALA A 245 -6.81 17.71 4.60
N ASP A 246 -5.61 17.29 4.99
CA ASP A 246 -4.34 17.77 4.46
C ASP A 246 -3.86 17.00 3.20
N LEU A 247 -4.50 15.89 2.87
CA LEU A 247 -4.16 15.07 1.71
C LEU A 247 -5.24 15.18 0.62
N HIS A 248 -4.86 15.75 -0.53
CA HIS A 248 -5.79 16.09 -1.61
C HIS A 248 -5.56 15.23 -2.86
N PHE A 249 -5.98 13.95 -2.80
CA PHE A 249 -5.95 13.04 -3.94
C PHE A 249 -7.35 12.82 -4.51
N LEU A 250 -7.43 12.43 -5.77
CA LEU A 250 -8.69 12.12 -6.45
C LEU A 250 -9.08 10.66 -6.24
N HIS A 251 -10.37 10.41 -6.03
CA HIS A 251 -10.91 9.06 -6.09
C HIS A 251 -10.80 8.54 -7.53
N ALA A 252 -9.78 7.74 -7.80
CA ALA A 252 -9.47 7.20 -9.12
C ALA A 252 -10.01 5.77 -9.32
N ALA A 253 -10.62 5.19 -8.29
CA ALA A 253 -11.34 3.91 -8.36
C ALA A 253 -12.73 4.09 -7.73
N VAL A 254 -13.77 3.69 -8.46
CA VAL A 254 -15.17 3.87 -8.07
C VAL A 254 -15.93 2.57 -8.34
N LEU A 255 -16.70 2.11 -7.40
CA LEU A 255 -17.58 0.96 -7.55
C LEU A 255 -18.83 1.37 -8.37
N PHE A 256 -19.12 0.60 -9.38
CA PHE A 256 -20.32 0.69 -10.20
C PHE A 256 -21.30 -0.40 -9.78
N THR A 257 -22.56 -0.05 -9.53
CA THR A 257 -23.59 -0.96 -9.05
C THR A 257 -24.96 -0.56 -9.62
N ARG A 258 -25.92 -1.48 -9.59
CA ARG A 258 -27.29 -1.22 -10.03
C ARG A 258 -28.30 -1.55 -8.94
N VAL A 259 -29.41 -0.83 -8.99
CA VAL A 259 -30.60 -1.19 -8.20
C VAL A 259 -31.24 -2.41 -8.82
N ILE A 260 -31.32 -3.49 -8.05
CA ILE A 260 -31.88 -4.76 -8.50
C ILE A 260 -33.25 -5.04 -7.92
N SER A 261 -33.62 -4.39 -6.81
CA SER A 261 -34.94 -4.58 -6.18
C SER A 261 -35.35 -3.38 -5.33
N LYS A 262 -36.64 -3.22 -5.14
CA LYS A 262 -37.26 -2.26 -4.20
C LYS A 262 -38.14 -3.07 -3.22
N PRO A 263 -37.57 -3.63 -2.13
CA PRO A 263 -38.29 -4.54 -1.23
C PRO A 263 -39.28 -3.83 -0.29
N GLY A 264 -39.30 -2.50 -0.27
CA GLY A 264 -40.24 -1.69 0.53
C GLY A 264 -40.34 -0.28 -0.02
N LYS A 265 -41.25 0.50 0.53
CA LYS A 265 -41.56 1.86 0.04
C LYS A 265 -40.33 2.80 0.05
N ASP A 266 -39.49 2.68 1.08
CA ASP A 266 -38.30 3.51 1.32
C ASP A 266 -36.99 2.71 1.15
N LEU A 267 -37.08 1.48 0.61
CA LEU A 267 -35.94 0.56 0.52
C LEU A 267 -35.54 0.33 -0.94
N ILE A 268 -34.24 0.39 -1.20
CA ILE A 268 -33.62 -0.10 -2.44
C ILE A 268 -32.56 -1.16 -2.13
N CYS A 269 -32.46 -2.16 -2.97
CA CYS A 269 -31.43 -3.18 -2.93
C CYS A 269 -30.54 -3.04 -4.15
N ILE A 270 -29.24 -2.95 -3.92
CA ILE A 270 -28.21 -2.90 -4.96
C ILE A 270 -27.38 -4.19 -4.96
N ASP A 271 -26.77 -4.52 -6.11
CA ASP A 271 -25.95 -5.72 -6.32
C ASP A 271 -24.52 -5.59 -5.77
N LEU A 272 -24.30 -4.72 -4.78
CA LEU A 272 -22.99 -4.46 -4.18
C LEU A 272 -22.85 -5.16 -2.82
N GLY A 273 -22.69 -6.48 -2.85
CA GLY A 273 -22.50 -7.27 -1.64
C GLY A 273 -21.07 -7.24 -1.08
N THR A 274 -20.84 -7.94 0.05
CA THR A 274 -19.53 -8.03 0.71
C THR A 274 -18.46 -8.73 -0.14
N LYS A 275 -18.85 -9.42 -1.21
CA LYS A 275 -17.93 -10.02 -2.17
C LYS A 275 -17.39 -9.02 -3.20
N ALA A 276 -18.03 -7.88 -3.36
CA ALA A 276 -17.64 -6.85 -4.32
C ALA A 276 -17.02 -5.60 -3.66
N VAL A 277 -17.16 -5.44 -2.34
CA VAL A 277 -16.57 -4.34 -1.58
C VAL A 277 -16.03 -4.83 -0.25
N ALA A 278 -14.94 -4.23 0.20
CA ALA A 278 -14.31 -4.50 1.49
C ALA A 278 -15.32 -4.37 2.65
N SER A 279 -15.35 -5.37 3.53
CA SER A 279 -16.34 -5.48 4.61
C SER A 279 -15.73 -5.59 6.02
N GLU A 280 -14.42 -5.45 6.15
CA GLU A 280 -13.69 -5.54 7.43
C GLU A 280 -13.89 -4.30 8.32
N MET A 281 -14.28 -3.17 7.70
CA MET A 281 -14.58 -1.94 8.43
C MET A 281 -16.06 -1.87 8.82
N PRO A 282 -16.41 -1.18 9.91
CA PRO A 282 -17.81 -0.88 10.22
C PRO A 282 -18.44 -0.01 9.11
N HIS A 283 -19.76 0.06 9.06
CA HIS A 283 -20.43 1.01 8.18
C HIS A 283 -20.13 2.48 8.57
N PRO A 284 -20.09 3.38 7.56
CA PRO A 284 -20.32 3.17 6.14
C PRO A 284 -19.11 2.51 5.44
N ARG A 285 -19.36 1.47 4.63
CA ARG A 285 -18.32 0.81 3.80
C ARG A 285 -18.16 1.42 2.43
N ILE A 286 -19.12 2.23 2.04
CA ILE A 286 -19.15 2.99 0.79
C ILE A 286 -19.75 4.37 1.03
N LYS A 287 -19.43 5.31 0.14
CA LYS A 287 -20.15 6.57 -0.04
C LYS A 287 -20.82 6.56 -1.41
N ILE A 288 -22.14 6.62 -1.46
CA ILE A 288 -22.89 6.69 -2.72
C ILE A 288 -22.80 8.12 -3.26
N ILE A 289 -22.37 8.25 -4.51
CA ILE A 289 -22.26 9.56 -5.17
C ILE A 289 -23.67 10.02 -5.58
N GLY A 290 -24.00 11.28 -5.24
CA GLY A 290 -25.30 11.85 -5.59
C GLY A 290 -26.46 11.47 -4.65
N LEU A 291 -26.23 10.60 -3.67
CA LEU A 291 -27.20 10.26 -2.64
C LEU A 291 -26.62 10.59 -1.27
N SER A 292 -27.20 11.53 -0.56
CA SER A 292 -26.71 12.00 0.75
C SER A 292 -27.56 11.51 1.92
N ASP A 293 -28.84 11.19 1.66
CA ASP A 293 -29.81 10.75 2.66
C ASP A 293 -30.08 9.24 2.48
N TYR A 294 -29.30 8.40 3.17
CA TYR A 294 -29.51 6.96 3.20
C TYR A 294 -28.95 6.32 4.46
N GLU A 295 -29.56 5.23 4.86
CA GLU A 295 -29.14 4.37 5.96
C GLU A 295 -28.85 2.96 5.45
N PHE A 296 -27.80 2.32 5.98
CA PHE A 296 -27.51 0.91 5.71
C PHE A 296 -28.44 0.02 6.53
N VAL A 297 -29.26 -0.80 5.83
CA VAL A 297 -30.21 -1.72 6.48
C VAL A 297 -29.62 -3.12 6.63
N SER A 298 -29.07 -3.67 5.55
CA SER A 298 -28.38 -4.96 5.57
C SER A 298 -27.33 -5.05 4.47
N HIS A 299 -26.26 -5.79 4.74
CA HIS A 299 -25.17 -6.02 3.79
C HIS A 299 -24.82 -7.51 3.79
N ASN A 300 -25.27 -8.19 2.76
CA ASN A 300 -25.10 -9.63 2.57
C ASN A 300 -23.99 -9.91 1.56
N GLU A 301 -23.81 -11.18 1.17
CA GLU A 301 -22.72 -11.57 0.26
C GLU A 301 -22.80 -10.87 -1.10
N GLU A 302 -24.00 -10.81 -1.70
CA GLU A 302 -24.24 -10.25 -3.05
C GLU A 302 -25.12 -8.98 -3.03
N HIS A 303 -25.67 -8.60 -1.87
CA HIS A 303 -26.71 -7.58 -1.78
C HIS A 303 -26.39 -6.55 -0.71
N LEU A 304 -26.67 -5.29 -1.01
CA LEU A 304 -26.70 -4.21 -0.04
C LEU A 304 -28.08 -3.53 -0.07
N VAL A 305 -28.77 -3.52 1.06
CA VAL A 305 -30.07 -2.85 1.20
C VAL A 305 -29.84 -1.54 1.94
N ILE A 306 -30.32 -0.47 1.38
CA ILE A 306 -30.32 0.87 1.98
C ILE A 306 -31.74 1.42 2.08
N ARG A 307 -31.99 2.25 3.08
CA ARG A 307 -33.19 3.05 3.22
C ARG A 307 -32.89 4.47 2.77
N THR A 308 -33.75 5.08 1.98
CA THR A 308 -33.63 6.46 1.54
C THR A 308 -35.00 7.06 1.21
N ALA A 309 -35.18 8.34 1.54
CA ALA A 309 -36.36 9.10 1.13
C ALA A 309 -36.47 9.25 -0.40
N MET A 310 -35.35 9.08 -1.12
CA MET A 310 -35.29 9.14 -2.59
C MET A 310 -35.74 7.85 -3.29
N ALA A 311 -36.15 6.80 -2.57
CA ALA A 311 -36.49 5.50 -3.14
C ALA A 311 -37.58 5.58 -4.20
N ASP A 312 -38.57 6.48 -4.08
CA ASP A 312 -39.62 6.66 -5.05
C ASP A 312 -39.14 7.19 -6.41
N SER A 313 -38.03 7.91 -6.43
CA SER A 313 -37.39 8.48 -7.65
C SER A 313 -36.32 7.57 -8.27
N ILE A 314 -36.05 6.40 -7.67
CA ILE A 314 -35.05 5.45 -8.09
C ILE A 314 -35.75 4.18 -8.57
N GLU A 315 -35.37 3.68 -9.75
CA GLU A 315 -36.01 2.49 -10.37
C GLU A 315 -35.02 1.30 -10.44
N GLN A 316 -35.54 0.11 -10.61
CA GLN A 316 -34.74 -1.08 -10.89
C GLN A 316 -33.99 -0.90 -12.23
N GLY A 317 -32.70 -1.16 -12.22
CA GLY A 317 -31.78 -0.91 -13.35
C GLY A 317 -31.02 0.38 -13.26
N ASP A 318 -31.43 1.30 -12.37
CA ASP A 318 -30.71 2.56 -12.18
C ASP A 318 -29.29 2.32 -11.71
N GLU A 319 -28.38 3.12 -12.25
CA GLU A 319 -26.93 3.05 -12.04
C GLU A 319 -26.53 3.92 -10.84
N LEU A 320 -25.78 3.34 -9.93
CA LEU A 320 -25.18 4.05 -8.80
C LEU A 320 -23.67 3.91 -8.82
N TYR A 321 -22.99 4.96 -8.38
CA TYR A 321 -21.54 5.02 -8.27
C TYR A 321 -21.16 5.23 -6.81
N CYS A 322 -20.24 4.40 -6.31
CA CYS A 322 -19.86 4.41 -4.91
C CYS A 322 -18.36 4.50 -4.72
N ILE A 323 -17.92 5.34 -3.81
CA ILE A 323 -16.52 5.40 -3.40
C ILE A 323 -16.35 4.39 -2.25
N PRO A 324 -15.45 3.39 -2.35
CA PRO A 324 -15.21 2.46 -1.27
C PRO A 324 -14.60 3.18 -0.06
N PHE A 325 -14.97 2.75 1.15
CA PHE A 325 -14.37 3.27 2.37
C PHE A 325 -12.89 2.85 2.48
N HIS A 326 -12.58 1.60 2.10
CA HIS A 326 -11.22 1.06 2.09
C HIS A 326 -10.93 0.38 0.75
N ILE A 327 -10.14 1.06 -0.08
CA ILE A 327 -9.87 0.60 -1.46
C ILE A 327 -8.97 -0.64 -1.51
N CYS A 328 -7.96 -0.76 -0.63
CA CYS A 328 -6.98 -1.84 -0.72
C CYS A 328 -7.63 -3.23 -0.73
N PRO A 329 -8.45 -3.63 0.28
CA PRO A 329 -9.10 -4.93 0.24
C PRO A 329 -10.29 -4.97 -0.75
N THR A 330 -10.78 -3.83 -1.24
CA THR A 330 -11.80 -3.80 -2.31
C THR A 330 -11.20 -4.23 -3.64
N VAL A 331 -9.99 -3.84 -3.96
CA VAL A 331 -9.26 -4.28 -5.18
C VAL A 331 -8.91 -5.77 -5.12
N ASP A 332 -8.80 -6.34 -3.93
CA ASP A 332 -8.44 -7.75 -3.71
C ASP A 332 -9.64 -8.70 -3.87
N ARG A 333 -10.87 -8.18 -4.08
CA ARG A 333 -12.11 -8.93 -4.32
C ARG A 333 -12.29 -9.21 -5.79
#